data_5f427388440afb4eb96f47c0c3071c9b
#
_entry.id   5f427388440afb4eb96f47c0c3071c9b
#
_cell.length_a   1.000
_cell.length_b   1.000
_cell.length_c   1.000
_cell.angle_alpha   90.00
_cell.angle_beta   90.00
_cell.angle_gamma   90.00
#
_symmetry.space_group_name_H-M   'P 1'
#
loop_
_entity.id
_entity.type
_entity.pdbx_description
1 polymer ?
#
loop_
_entity_poly.entity_id
_entity_poly.type
_entity_poly.pdbx_seq_one_letter_code
_entity_poly.pdbx_strand_id
1 'polypeptide(L)'
;MITATKRGELIRQEYAEFLQGYNWDYFLTSTFRRPRREPYYALQSVWHELRKSDVARAFLVAEPHQSGDLHIHGLAAGFGPGWRPEMALPWDIWSGLYKRFGRAKVEACNSQEAVAGYCAKYLLKQQSRVCDYYEVFGNKFA
;
A
#
# COMPACT_ATOMS: atom_id res chain seq x y z
N MET A 1 2.31 -4.03 -32.03
CA MET A 1 1.44 -3.19 -31.18
C MET A 1 1.17 -3.91 -29.86
N ILE A 2 1.40 -3.23 -28.73
CA ILE A 2 1.16 -3.80 -27.40
C ILE A 2 -0.32 -3.65 -27.06
N THR A 3 -0.98 -4.75 -26.68
CA THR A 3 -2.38 -4.71 -26.24
C THR A 3 -2.52 -3.97 -24.91
N ALA A 4 -3.72 -3.49 -24.57
CA ALA A 4 -3.99 -2.84 -23.29
C ALA A 4 -3.69 -3.77 -22.12
N THR A 5 -4.01 -5.07 -22.23
CA THR A 5 -3.71 -6.07 -21.20
C THR A 5 -2.21 -6.23 -21.02
N LYS A 6 -1.46 -6.33 -22.10
CA LYS A 6 0.01 -6.46 -22.05
C LYS A 6 0.65 -5.22 -21.44
N ARG A 7 0.14 -4.05 -21.78
CA ARG A 7 0.61 -2.79 -21.19
C ARG A 7 0.39 -2.76 -19.68
N GLY A 8 -0.77 -3.20 -19.21
CA GLY A 8 -1.07 -3.30 -17.79
C GLY A 8 -0.13 -4.26 -17.08
N GLU A 9 0.19 -5.40 -17.68
CA GLU A 9 1.17 -6.35 -17.12
C GLU A 9 2.55 -5.72 -16.98
N LEU A 10 3.00 -4.99 -18.01
CA LEU A 10 4.31 -4.32 -17.98
C LEU A 10 4.36 -3.26 -16.88
N ILE A 11 3.30 -2.50 -16.69
CA ILE A 11 3.22 -1.49 -15.63
C ILE A 11 3.31 -2.17 -14.27
N ARG A 12 2.59 -3.26 -14.05
CA ARG A 12 2.64 -3.99 -12.77
C ARG A 12 4.02 -4.57 -12.51
N GLN A 13 4.70 -5.07 -13.55
CA GLN A 13 6.07 -5.57 -13.43
C GLN A 13 7.03 -4.45 -13.02
N GLU A 14 6.89 -3.27 -13.60
CA GLU A 14 7.71 -2.12 -13.23
C GLU A 14 7.49 -1.70 -11.78
N TYR A 15 6.25 -1.69 -11.29
CA TYR A 15 5.98 -1.44 -9.88
C TYR A 15 6.60 -2.51 -8.98
N ALA A 16 6.50 -3.78 -9.36
CA ALA A 16 7.09 -4.86 -8.57
C ALA A 16 8.61 -4.72 -8.48
N GLU A 17 9.28 -4.40 -9.58
CA GLU A 17 10.73 -4.16 -9.58
C GLU A 17 11.10 -2.96 -8.72
N PHE A 18 10.35 -1.88 -8.85
CA PHE A 18 10.55 -0.67 -8.06
C PHE A 18 10.44 -0.97 -6.56
N LEU A 19 9.38 -1.65 -6.14
CA LEU A 19 9.14 -1.95 -4.72
C LEU A 19 10.24 -2.83 -4.14
N GLN A 20 10.75 -3.79 -4.91
CA GLN A 20 11.81 -4.69 -4.45
C GLN A 20 13.17 -4.01 -4.35
N GLY A 21 13.31 -2.82 -4.93
CA GLY A 21 14.52 -2.00 -4.81
C GLY A 21 14.60 -1.18 -3.52
N TYR A 22 13.57 -1.21 -2.68
CA TYR A 22 13.53 -0.43 -1.44
C TYR A 22 13.22 -1.32 -0.25
N ASN A 23 13.61 -0.84 0.94
CA ASN A 23 13.23 -1.48 2.19
C ASN A 23 11.87 -0.99 2.64
N TRP A 24 11.02 -1.90 3.06
CA TRP A 24 9.69 -1.62 3.58
C TRP A 24 9.56 -2.20 4.98
N ASP A 25 8.80 -1.56 5.81
CA ASP A 25 8.72 -1.90 7.22
C ASP A 25 7.38 -2.54 7.60
N TYR A 26 6.33 -2.19 6.89
CA TYR A 26 4.98 -2.68 7.19
C TYR A 26 4.19 -3.02 5.94
N PHE A 27 3.39 -4.08 6.07
CA PHE A 27 2.22 -4.30 5.23
C PHE A 27 1.01 -3.70 5.93
N LEU A 28 0.13 -3.08 5.21
CA LEU A 28 -1.08 -2.54 5.80
C LEU A 28 -2.31 -2.81 4.95
N THR A 29 -3.45 -2.88 5.62
CA THR A 29 -4.76 -2.92 5.00
C THR A 29 -5.66 -1.97 5.77
N SER A 30 -6.42 -1.16 5.05
CA SER A 30 -7.39 -0.23 5.64
C SER A 30 -8.71 -0.39 4.93
N THR A 31 -9.77 -0.61 5.72
CA THR A 31 -11.14 -0.65 5.24
C THR A 31 -11.89 0.56 5.78
N PHE A 32 -13.03 0.88 5.17
CA PHE A 32 -13.78 2.08 5.51
C PHE A 32 -15.14 1.70 6.09
N ARG A 33 -15.44 2.21 7.30
CA ARG A 33 -16.79 2.06 7.89
C ARG A 33 -17.85 2.70 7.00
N ARG A 34 -17.50 3.83 6.39
CA ARG A 34 -18.34 4.48 5.38
C ARG A 34 -17.75 4.16 4.02
N PRO A 35 -18.43 3.40 3.19
CA PRO A 35 -17.88 2.96 1.90
C PRO A 35 -17.38 4.12 1.06
N ARG A 36 -16.24 3.92 0.41
CA ARG A 36 -15.64 4.88 -0.51
C ARG A 36 -15.48 4.23 -1.86
N ARG A 37 -15.73 4.97 -2.92
CA ARG A 37 -15.67 4.48 -4.29
C ARG A 37 -14.75 5.27 -5.19
N GLU A 38 -14.25 6.41 -4.70
CA GLU A 38 -13.32 7.23 -5.47
C GLU A 38 -11.89 6.92 -5.02
N PRO A 39 -11.06 6.27 -5.88
CA PRO A 39 -9.77 5.74 -5.45
C PRO A 39 -8.74 6.81 -5.10
N TYR A 40 -8.71 7.91 -5.84
CA TYR A 40 -7.71 8.95 -5.61
C TYR A 40 -7.81 9.52 -4.18
N TYR A 41 -9.01 9.94 -3.80
CA TYR A 41 -9.21 10.53 -2.47
C TYR A 41 -9.11 9.50 -1.36
N ALA A 42 -9.47 8.24 -1.64
CA ALA A 42 -9.29 7.17 -0.67
C ALA A 42 -7.80 6.97 -0.36
N LEU A 43 -6.94 6.92 -1.38
CA LEU A 43 -5.50 6.80 -1.18
C LEU A 43 -4.92 8.02 -0.48
N GLN A 44 -5.30 9.22 -0.90
CA GLN A 44 -4.82 10.45 -0.28
C GLN A 44 -5.16 10.53 1.21
N SER A 45 -6.36 10.13 1.58
CA SER A 45 -6.78 10.18 2.98
C SER A 45 -6.03 9.16 3.85
N VAL A 46 -5.76 7.97 3.33
CA VAL A 46 -4.94 6.98 4.04
C VAL A 46 -3.50 7.48 4.18
N TRP A 47 -2.91 8.00 3.10
CA TRP A 47 -1.56 8.57 3.16
C TRP A 47 -1.47 9.70 4.18
N HIS A 48 -2.44 10.60 4.20
CA HIS A 48 -2.48 11.70 5.17
C HIS A 48 -2.46 11.18 6.61
N GLU A 49 -3.19 10.09 6.88
CA GLU A 49 -3.21 9.48 8.21
C GLU A 49 -1.86 8.82 8.55
N LEU A 50 -1.25 8.14 7.59
CA LEU A 50 0.06 7.49 7.79
C LEU A 50 1.15 8.50 8.13
N ARG A 51 1.11 9.67 7.52
CA ARG A 51 2.10 10.72 7.78
C ARG A 51 2.08 11.20 9.22
N LYS A 52 0.97 11.12 9.91
CA LYS A 52 0.87 11.51 11.32
C LYS A 52 1.67 10.60 12.23
N SER A 53 1.99 9.39 11.78
CA SER A 53 2.77 8.41 12.54
C SER A 53 4.19 8.27 11.99
N ASP A 54 4.72 9.33 11.38
CA ASP A 54 6.09 9.40 10.87
C ASP A 54 6.41 8.38 9.77
N VAL A 55 5.41 7.98 9.01
CA VAL A 55 5.63 7.18 7.81
C VAL A 55 6.24 8.08 6.73
N ALA A 56 7.41 7.69 6.22
CA ALA A 56 8.16 8.48 5.26
C ALA A 56 7.74 8.23 3.82
N ARG A 57 7.34 6.99 3.53
CA ARG A 57 6.92 6.63 2.18
C ARG A 57 5.95 5.45 2.25
N ALA A 58 5.12 5.35 1.22
CA ALA A 58 4.17 4.25 1.09
C ALA A 58 3.90 3.95 -0.37
N PHE A 59 3.56 2.71 -0.64
CA PHE A 59 2.94 2.28 -1.88
C PHE A 59 1.56 1.78 -1.52
N LEU A 60 0.52 2.43 -2.04
CA LEU A 60 -0.85 2.14 -1.68
C LEU A 60 -1.65 1.75 -2.92
N VAL A 61 -2.52 0.76 -2.74
CA VAL A 61 -3.39 0.23 -3.79
C VAL A 61 -4.82 0.35 -3.31
N ALA A 62 -5.66 0.98 -4.12
CA ALA A 62 -7.11 0.97 -3.92
C ALA A 62 -7.69 -0.19 -4.72
N GLU A 63 -8.24 -1.17 -4.04
CA GLU A 63 -8.81 -2.36 -4.64
C GLU A 63 -10.30 -2.41 -4.38
N PRO A 64 -11.13 -2.49 -5.44
CA PRO A 64 -12.58 -2.58 -5.25
C PRO A 64 -13.01 -3.98 -4.87
N HIS A 65 -13.99 -4.08 -3.97
CA HIS A 65 -14.76 -5.29 -3.75
C HIS A 65 -15.80 -5.46 -4.86
N GLN A 66 -16.51 -6.58 -4.85
CA GLN A 66 -17.60 -6.82 -5.80
C GLN A 66 -18.69 -5.75 -5.74
N SER A 67 -18.91 -5.17 -4.55
CA SER A 67 -19.85 -4.07 -4.35
C SER A 67 -19.41 -2.74 -4.99
N GLY A 68 -18.14 -2.63 -5.37
CA GLY A 68 -17.51 -1.38 -5.80
C GLY A 68 -16.88 -0.59 -4.66
N ASP A 69 -17.12 -0.98 -3.42
CA ASP A 69 -16.50 -0.32 -2.26
C ASP A 69 -15.01 -0.64 -2.21
N LEU A 70 -14.21 0.36 -1.90
CA LEU A 70 -12.76 0.23 -1.90
C LEU A 70 -12.23 -0.22 -0.56
N HIS A 71 -11.17 -1.03 -0.59
CA HIS A 71 -10.24 -1.15 0.53
C HIS A 71 -8.84 -0.80 0.03
N ILE A 72 -8.01 -0.39 0.96
CA ILE A 72 -6.63 0.01 0.67
C ILE A 72 -5.69 -1.04 1.25
N HIS A 73 -4.70 -1.45 0.48
CA HIS A 73 -3.59 -2.23 1.01
C HIS A 73 -2.28 -1.68 0.46
N GLY A 74 -1.19 -2.04 1.10
CA GLY A 74 0.09 -1.54 0.62
C GLY A 74 1.25 -1.82 1.53
N LEU A 75 2.32 -1.10 1.24
CA LEU A 75 3.59 -1.15 1.93
C LEU A 75 3.91 0.22 2.48
N ALA A 76 4.48 0.28 3.66
CA ALA A 76 4.91 1.54 4.28
C ALA A 76 6.28 1.39 4.91
N ALA A 77 7.02 2.50 4.93
CA ALA A 77 8.31 2.59 5.58
C ALA A 77 8.39 3.84 6.45
N GLY A 78 9.03 3.69 7.60
CA GLY A 78 9.24 4.79 8.52
C GLY A 78 10.45 5.64 8.18
N PHE A 79 10.74 6.60 9.05
CA PHE A 79 11.84 7.52 8.85
C PHE A 79 13.17 6.95 9.30
N GLY A 80 14.12 7.09 8.44
CA GLY A 80 15.50 7.38 8.66
C GLY A 80 16.34 6.46 9.52
N PRO A 81 17.62 6.81 9.69
CA PRO A 81 18.53 6.03 10.52
C PRO A 81 18.05 6.01 11.98
N GLY A 82 18.05 4.84 12.59
CA GLY A 82 17.61 4.68 13.99
C GLY A 82 16.15 4.30 14.17
N TRP A 83 15.33 4.41 13.14
CA TRP A 83 13.96 3.92 13.21
C TRP A 83 13.95 2.40 13.11
N ARG A 84 13.10 1.74 13.90
CA ARG A 84 13.02 0.27 13.94
C ARG A 84 11.58 -0.21 13.95
N PRO A 85 11.27 -1.33 13.26
CA PRO A 85 9.91 -1.88 13.24
C PRO A 85 9.35 -2.27 14.60
N GLU A 86 10.21 -2.60 15.59
CA GLU A 86 9.79 -2.97 16.94
C GLU A 86 9.38 -1.78 17.81
N MET A 87 9.55 -0.55 17.34
CA MET A 87 9.06 0.63 18.04
C MET A 87 7.53 0.69 17.95
N ALA A 88 6.93 1.58 18.74
CA ALA A 88 5.47 1.67 18.87
C ALA A 88 4.72 2.07 17.59
N LEU A 89 5.44 2.31 16.50
CA LEU A 89 4.88 2.80 15.24
C LEU A 89 3.78 1.91 14.64
N PRO A 90 3.87 0.56 14.67
CA PRO A 90 2.75 -0.26 14.16
C PRO A 90 1.45 -0.01 14.90
N TRP A 91 1.52 0.16 16.20
CA TRP A 91 0.34 0.47 17.01
C TRP A 91 -0.23 1.84 16.66
N ASP A 92 0.63 2.84 16.49
CA ASP A 92 0.20 4.20 16.16
C ASP A 92 -0.47 4.24 14.79
N ILE A 93 0.11 3.56 13.81
CA ILE A 93 -0.48 3.45 12.46
C ILE A 93 -1.85 2.78 12.55
N TRP A 94 -1.90 1.62 13.20
CA TRP A 94 -3.14 0.88 13.33
C TRP A 94 -4.23 1.70 14.01
N SER A 95 -3.89 2.33 15.13
CA SER A 95 -4.82 3.12 15.93
C SER A 95 -5.38 4.29 15.11
N GLY A 96 -4.53 5.00 14.37
CA GLY A 96 -4.96 6.11 13.52
C GLY A 96 -5.91 5.66 12.42
N LEU A 97 -5.56 4.59 11.72
CA LEU A 97 -6.41 4.04 10.66
C LEU A 97 -7.75 3.54 11.20
N TYR A 98 -7.71 2.82 12.33
CA TYR A 98 -8.91 2.29 12.95
C TYR A 98 -9.87 3.39 13.41
N LYS A 99 -9.35 4.39 14.09
CA LYS A 99 -10.16 5.48 14.63
C LYS A 99 -10.79 6.31 13.51
N ARG A 100 -10.04 6.57 12.46
CA ARG A 100 -10.52 7.44 11.39
C ARG A 100 -11.41 6.70 10.38
N PHE A 101 -11.03 5.50 9.97
CA PHE A 101 -11.69 4.83 8.84
C PHE A 101 -12.45 3.58 9.24
N GLY A 102 -11.89 2.75 10.09
CA GLY A 102 -12.47 1.49 10.48
C GLY A 102 -11.44 0.39 10.56
N ARG A 103 -11.86 -0.83 10.25
CA ARG A 103 -11.03 -2.01 10.40
C ARG A 103 -9.70 -1.86 9.64
N ALA A 104 -8.60 -2.13 10.34
CA ALA A 104 -7.28 -2.02 9.77
C ALA A 104 -6.39 -3.17 10.24
N LYS A 105 -5.35 -3.43 9.45
CA LYS A 105 -4.34 -4.44 9.77
C LYS A 105 -2.97 -3.84 9.43
N VAL A 106 -2.04 -3.95 10.36
CA VAL A 106 -0.66 -3.49 10.17
C VAL A 106 0.27 -4.59 10.65
N GLU A 107 1.09 -5.11 9.74
CA GLU A 107 2.01 -6.21 10.03
C GLU A 107 3.43 -5.81 9.69
N ALA A 108 4.40 -6.30 10.46
CA ALA A 108 5.80 -6.08 10.15
C ALA A 108 6.17 -6.74 8.81
N CYS A 109 6.92 -6.00 8.00
CA CYS A 109 7.52 -6.49 6.76
C CYS A 109 9.03 -6.43 6.95
N ASN A 110 9.65 -7.54 7.28
CA ASN A 110 11.02 -7.57 7.75
C ASN A 110 11.99 -8.32 6.84
N SER A 111 11.62 -8.58 5.59
CA SER A 111 12.49 -9.26 4.64
C SER A 111 12.13 -8.90 3.21
N GLN A 112 13.11 -9.00 2.32
CA GLN A 112 12.89 -8.84 0.88
C GLN A 112 12.04 -9.98 0.30
N GLU A 113 12.11 -11.17 0.89
CA GLU A 113 11.24 -12.27 0.50
C GLU A 113 9.77 -11.94 0.75
N ALA A 114 9.47 -11.26 1.85
CA ALA A 114 8.11 -10.84 2.15
C ALA A 114 7.61 -9.80 1.13
N VAL A 115 8.47 -8.87 0.71
CA VAL A 115 8.13 -7.88 -0.33
C VAL A 115 7.89 -8.58 -1.67
N ALA A 116 8.77 -9.51 -2.04
CA ALA A 116 8.60 -10.28 -3.27
C ALA A 116 7.29 -11.08 -3.26
N GLY A 117 6.94 -11.68 -2.13
CA GLY A 117 5.69 -12.38 -1.95
C GLY A 117 4.47 -11.47 -2.12
N TYR A 118 4.54 -10.27 -1.56
CA TYR A 118 3.49 -9.27 -1.74
C TYR A 118 3.31 -8.91 -3.22
N CYS A 119 4.42 -8.66 -3.93
CA CYS A 119 4.37 -8.33 -5.35
C CYS A 119 3.77 -9.48 -6.18
N ALA A 120 4.18 -10.72 -5.89
CA ALA A 120 3.64 -11.89 -6.58
C ALA A 120 2.13 -12.02 -6.36
N LYS A 121 1.67 -11.80 -5.14
CA LYS A 121 0.27 -11.98 -4.78
C LYS A 121 -0.65 -10.87 -5.33
N TYR A 122 -0.19 -9.63 -5.31
CA TYR A 122 -1.05 -8.48 -5.57
C TYR A 122 -0.76 -7.75 -6.88
N LEU A 123 0.46 -7.81 -7.38
CA LEU A 123 0.83 -7.09 -8.60
C LEU A 123 1.02 -8.00 -9.81
N LEU A 124 1.70 -9.14 -9.62
CA LEU A 124 2.07 -10.01 -10.73
C LEU A 124 1.04 -11.09 -11.00
N LYS A 125 0.12 -11.33 -10.08
CA LYS A 125 -0.95 -12.29 -10.29
C LYS A 125 -1.85 -11.81 -11.42
N GLN A 126 -2.11 -12.70 -12.39
CA GLN A 126 -3.06 -12.41 -13.47
C GLN A 126 -4.44 -12.20 -12.87
N GLN A 127 -4.85 -10.95 -12.84
CA GLN A 127 -6.22 -10.58 -12.49
C GLN A 127 -6.82 -9.85 -13.66
N SER A 128 -8.02 -10.25 -14.03
CA SER A 128 -8.82 -9.58 -15.03
C SER A 128 -9.33 -8.20 -14.54
N ARG A 129 -8.93 -7.76 -13.35
CA ARG A 129 -9.39 -6.51 -12.77
C ARG A 129 -8.64 -5.33 -13.36
N VAL A 130 -9.33 -4.57 -14.15
CA VAL A 130 -8.84 -3.34 -14.78
C VAL A 130 -8.94 -2.15 -13.81
N CYS A 131 -9.39 -2.37 -12.57
CA CYS A 131 -9.88 -1.30 -11.69
C CYS A 131 -8.99 -0.95 -10.51
N ASP A 132 -7.83 -1.61 -10.35
CA ASP A 132 -6.93 -1.28 -9.26
C ASP A 132 -6.21 0.03 -9.55
N TYR A 133 -6.18 0.88 -8.55
CA TYR A 133 -5.48 2.16 -8.62
C TYR A 133 -4.30 2.14 -7.67
N TYR A 134 -3.11 2.46 -8.19
CA TYR A 134 -1.85 2.43 -7.44
C TYR A 134 -1.26 3.81 -7.32
N GLU A 135 -0.60 4.10 -6.20
CA GLU A 135 0.16 5.33 -6.07
C GLU A 135 1.31 5.17 -5.08
N VAL A 136 2.42 5.83 -5.40
CA VAL A 136 3.61 5.90 -4.54
C VAL A 136 3.61 7.26 -3.88
N PHE A 137 3.81 7.28 -2.56
CA PHE A 137 3.78 8.51 -1.75
C PHE A 137 5.10 8.69 -1.01
N GLY A 138 5.47 9.94 -0.80
CA GLY A 138 6.65 10.31 -0.03
C GLY A 138 7.79 10.79 -0.90
N ASN A 139 8.80 11.39 -0.28
CA ASN A 139 9.90 12.06 -0.97
C ASN A 139 11.24 11.34 -0.84
N LYS A 140 11.28 10.17 -0.20
CA LYS A 140 12.54 9.52 0.15
C LYS A 140 12.71 8.19 -0.54
N PHE A 141 12.78 8.28 -1.86
CA PHE A 141 13.06 7.13 -2.73
C PHE A 141 14.44 7.21 -3.37
N ALA A 142 15.22 8.15 -2.96
CA ALA A 142 16.61 8.26 -3.43
C ALA A 142 17.54 7.39 -2.61
#